data_65f7b06c460bb10bf6046a18936202b2
#
_entry.id   65f7b06c460bb10bf6046a18936202b2
#
_cell.length_a   1.000
_cell.length_b   1.000
_cell.length_c   1.000
_cell.angle_alpha   90.00
_cell.angle_beta   90.00
_cell.angle_gamma   90.00
#
_symmetry.space_group_name_H-M   'P 1'
#
loop_
_entity.id
_entity.type
_entity.pdbx_description
1 polymer ?
#
loop_
_entity_poly.entity_id
_entity_poly.type
_entity_poly.pdbx_seq_one_letter_code
_entity_poly.pdbx_strand_id
1 'polypeptide(L)'
;MSTILGGSSKLTLAKIIDIWGRVEGFLFMLLIVVIGLIMKATCKNIETYVAAHTLYWVGHIGMMYVVDIMLADMTTLKNRMIMLGINGTPSIASTFAGPRIANLFYINLNFRWAFGAFAIMITGTSIPVVGVMLYMQRRAHKVGALEKRVSERTWWQSIIHYFIEFDGACFFYITCLI
;
A
#
# COMPACT_ATOMS: atom_id res chain seq x y z
N MET A 1 -13.61 0.58 -12.89
CA MET A 1 -13.96 1.15 -11.57
C MET A 1 -12.82 1.06 -10.55
N SER A 2 -12.21 -0.11 -10.28
CA SER A 2 -11.11 -0.24 -9.30
C SER A 2 -9.87 0.62 -9.59
N THR A 3 -9.52 0.80 -10.86
CA THR A 3 -8.38 1.63 -11.31
C THR A 3 -8.58 3.12 -11.04
N ILE A 4 -9.81 3.60 -11.20
CA ILE A 4 -10.18 5.00 -10.96
C ILE A 4 -10.14 5.29 -9.46
N LEU A 5 -10.76 4.41 -8.66
CA LEU A 5 -10.68 4.49 -7.19
C LEU A 5 -9.24 4.41 -6.67
N GLY A 6 -8.42 3.55 -7.27
CA GLY A 6 -7.00 3.46 -6.93
C GLY A 6 -6.22 4.73 -7.29
N GLY A 7 -6.52 5.37 -8.41
CA GLY A 7 -5.89 6.63 -8.83
C GLY A 7 -6.25 7.80 -7.90
N SER A 8 -7.52 7.97 -7.59
CA SER A 8 -7.98 9.03 -6.67
C SER A 8 -7.48 8.80 -5.23
N SER A 9 -7.38 7.55 -4.80
CA SER A 9 -6.84 7.19 -3.48
C SER A 9 -5.36 7.54 -3.31
N LYS A 10 -4.56 7.60 -4.38
CA LYS A 10 -3.12 7.91 -4.30
C LYS A 10 -2.84 9.25 -3.63
N LEU A 11 -3.61 10.30 -3.95
CA LEU A 11 -3.43 11.63 -3.37
C LEU A 11 -3.71 11.63 -1.87
N THR A 12 -4.78 10.97 -1.45
CA THR A 12 -5.15 10.85 -0.04
C THR A 12 -4.12 10.02 0.72
N LEU A 13 -3.68 8.91 0.14
CA LEU A 13 -2.67 8.02 0.71
C LEU A 13 -1.31 8.70 0.84
N ALA A 14 -0.92 9.53 -0.14
CA ALA A 14 0.31 10.33 -0.07
C ALA A 14 0.35 11.19 1.18
N LYS A 15 -0.70 11.94 1.43
CA LYS A 15 -0.79 12.80 2.62
C LYS A 15 -0.83 12.02 3.93
N ILE A 16 -1.55 10.89 3.99
CA ILE A 16 -1.57 10.02 5.17
C ILE A 16 -0.16 9.51 5.49
N ILE A 17 0.57 9.07 4.48
CA ILE A 17 1.93 8.55 4.63
C ILE A 17 2.91 9.63 5.09
N ASP A 18 2.76 10.86 4.58
CA ASP A 18 3.60 11.99 4.99
C ASP A 18 3.35 12.42 6.44
N ILE A 19 2.10 12.27 6.92
CA ILE A 19 1.70 12.65 8.28
C ILE A 19 2.07 11.56 9.29
N TRP A 20 1.76 10.31 9.01
CA TRP A 20 1.95 9.20 9.96
C TRP A 20 3.39 8.67 9.97
N GLY A 21 4.07 8.75 8.86
CA GLY A 21 5.40 8.20 8.67
C GLY A 21 5.40 7.07 7.63
N ARG A 22 6.59 6.87 7.00
CA ARG A 22 6.74 5.91 5.90
C ARG A 22 6.51 4.47 6.37
N VAL A 23 7.00 4.11 7.55
CA VAL A 23 6.93 2.74 8.09
C VAL A 23 5.52 2.40 8.54
N GLU A 24 4.89 3.31 9.28
CA GLU A 24 3.49 3.18 9.72
C GLU A 24 2.54 3.12 8.52
N GLY A 25 2.77 3.96 7.50
CA GLY A 25 2.03 3.94 6.25
C GLY A 25 2.15 2.61 5.51
N PHE A 26 3.36 2.05 5.43
CA PHE A 26 3.59 0.74 4.83
C PHE A 26 2.85 -0.38 5.57
N LEU A 27 2.94 -0.41 6.90
CA LEU A 27 2.25 -1.39 7.74
C LEU A 27 0.73 -1.32 7.58
N PHE A 28 0.18 -0.11 7.54
CA PHE A 28 -1.25 0.10 7.36
C PHE A 28 -1.73 -0.40 5.99
N MET A 29 -0.99 -0.09 4.92
CA MET A 29 -1.33 -0.56 3.57
C MET A 29 -1.18 -2.07 3.43
N LEU A 30 -0.14 -2.67 4.03
CA LEU A 30 0.04 -4.12 4.08
C LEU A 30 -1.16 -4.81 4.75
N LEU A 31 -1.63 -4.27 5.86
CA LEU A 31 -2.78 -4.80 6.57
C LEU A 31 -4.04 -4.77 5.68
N ILE A 32 -4.29 -3.67 4.98
CA ILE A 32 -5.42 -3.56 4.03
C ILE A 32 -5.31 -4.61 2.92
N VAL A 33 -4.11 -4.81 2.34
CA VAL A 33 -3.88 -5.82 1.30
C VAL A 33 -4.20 -7.22 1.81
N VAL A 34 -3.71 -7.58 3.00
CA VAL A 34 -3.92 -8.90 3.60
C VAL A 34 -5.41 -9.14 3.88
N ILE A 35 -6.11 -8.16 4.46
CA ILE A 35 -7.57 -8.24 4.67
C ILE A 35 -8.30 -8.43 3.34
N GLY A 36 -7.96 -7.66 2.31
CA GLY A 36 -8.55 -7.77 0.98
C GLY A 36 -8.35 -9.17 0.37
N LEU A 37 -7.17 -9.77 0.52
CA LEU A 37 -6.87 -11.13 0.05
C LEU A 37 -7.64 -12.21 0.83
N ILE A 38 -7.72 -12.09 2.15
CA ILE A 38 -8.51 -13.01 2.99
C ILE A 38 -9.99 -12.93 2.60
N MET A 39 -10.52 -11.73 2.41
CA MET A 39 -11.91 -11.56 1.96
C MET A 39 -12.14 -12.19 0.59
N LYS A 40 -11.19 -12.08 -0.36
CA LYS A 40 -11.28 -12.76 -1.67
C LYS A 40 -11.24 -14.28 -1.55
N ALA A 41 -10.42 -14.81 -0.64
CA ALA A 41 -10.34 -16.25 -0.40
C ALA A 41 -11.63 -16.83 0.21
N THR A 42 -12.32 -16.04 1.03
CA THR A 42 -13.53 -16.48 1.77
C THR A 42 -14.84 -16.07 1.11
N CYS A 43 -14.82 -15.27 0.03
CA CYS A 43 -16.03 -14.75 -0.59
C CYS A 43 -16.93 -15.88 -1.14
N LYS A 44 -18.25 -15.74 -0.93
CA LYS A 44 -19.28 -16.63 -1.46
C LYS A 44 -20.11 -15.96 -2.57
N ASN A 45 -20.23 -14.64 -2.52
CA ASN A 45 -21.05 -13.83 -3.41
C ASN A 45 -20.19 -12.91 -4.27
N ILE A 46 -20.67 -12.56 -5.46
CA ILE A 46 -20.00 -11.64 -6.40
C ILE A 46 -19.84 -10.25 -5.78
N GLU A 47 -20.83 -9.77 -5.06
CA GLU A 47 -20.78 -8.45 -4.39
C GLU A 47 -19.65 -8.38 -3.38
N THR A 48 -19.48 -9.40 -2.54
CA THR A 48 -18.39 -9.50 -1.57
C THR A 48 -17.03 -9.58 -2.26
N TYR A 49 -16.97 -10.26 -3.41
CA TYR A 49 -15.74 -10.33 -4.19
C TYR A 49 -15.34 -8.97 -4.78
N VAL A 50 -16.31 -8.20 -5.29
CA VAL A 50 -16.05 -6.85 -5.83
C VAL A 50 -15.57 -5.91 -4.73
N ALA A 51 -16.21 -5.93 -3.56
CA ALA A 51 -15.77 -5.14 -2.40
C ALA A 51 -14.35 -5.53 -1.94
N ALA A 52 -14.07 -6.82 -1.84
CA ALA A 52 -12.73 -7.33 -1.50
C ALA A 52 -11.68 -6.95 -2.55
N HIS A 53 -12.07 -6.93 -3.83
CA HIS A 53 -11.18 -6.55 -4.92
C HIS A 53 -10.81 -5.07 -4.88
N THR A 54 -11.77 -4.18 -4.60
CA THR A 54 -11.50 -2.74 -4.45
C THR A 54 -10.60 -2.47 -3.25
N LEU A 55 -10.87 -3.11 -2.11
CA LEU A 55 -10.03 -2.97 -0.92
C LEU A 55 -8.59 -3.43 -1.16
N TYR A 56 -8.42 -4.62 -1.76
CA TYR A 56 -7.12 -5.13 -2.16
C TYR A 56 -6.39 -4.17 -3.11
N TRP A 57 -7.10 -3.63 -4.11
CA TRP A 57 -6.51 -2.75 -5.12
C TRP A 57 -6.02 -1.43 -4.53
N VAL A 58 -6.82 -0.82 -3.65
CA VAL A 58 -6.43 0.40 -2.92
C VAL A 58 -5.19 0.15 -2.07
N GLY A 59 -5.18 -0.94 -1.29
CA GLY A 59 -4.03 -1.31 -0.47
C GLY A 59 -2.77 -1.60 -1.29
N HIS A 60 -2.91 -2.31 -2.42
CA HIS A 60 -1.81 -2.63 -3.33
C HIS A 60 -1.18 -1.38 -3.95
N ILE A 61 -2.00 -0.47 -4.47
CA ILE A 61 -1.54 0.81 -5.02
C ILE A 61 -0.86 1.65 -3.93
N GLY A 62 -1.45 1.70 -2.74
CA GLY A 62 -0.87 2.41 -1.59
C GLY A 62 0.50 1.85 -1.20
N MET A 63 0.63 0.53 -1.13
CA MET A 63 1.90 -0.13 -0.79
C MET A 63 2.99 0.15 -1.84
N MET A 64 2.67 0.07 -3.13
CA MET A 64 3.60 0.43 -4.21
C MET A 64 4.04 1.88 -4.09
N TYR A 65 3.11 2.78 -3.82
CA TYR A 65 3.41 4.21 -3.67
C TYR A 65 4.34 4.50 -2.48
N VAL A 66 4.14 3.83 -1.32
CA VAL A 66 5.05 3.95 -0.17
C VAL A 66 6.46 3.50 -0.53
N VAL A 67 6.59 2.38 -1.25
CA VAL A 67 7.88 1.85 -1.69
C VAL A 67 8.57 2.83 -2.64
N ASP A 68 7.84 3.43 -3.59
CA ASP A 68 8.37 4.43 -4.51
C ASP A 68 8.89 5.68 -3.78
N ILE A 69 8.14 6.17 -2.77
CA ILE A 69 8.59 7.30 -1.93
C ILE A 69 9.85 6.92 -1.16
N MET A 70 9.88 5.75 -0.52
CA MET A 70 11.07 5.31 0.23
C MET A 70 12.30 5.18 -0.66
N LEU A 71 12.14 4.63 -1.87
CA LEU A 71 13.22 4.58 -2.86
C LEU A 71 13.68 5.98 -3.27
N ALA A 72 12.74 6.91 -3.47
CA ALA A 72 13.05 8.29 -3.83
C ALA A 72 13.80 9.03 -2.69
N ASP A 73 13.44 8.76 -1.44
CA ASP A 73 14.09 9.35 -0.26
C ASP A 73 15.51 8.80 -0.02
N MET A 74 15.73 7.53 -0.34
CA MET A 74 17.04 6.86 -0.15
C MET A 74 18.02 7.15 -1.29
N THR A 75 17.57 7.70 -2.42
CA THR A 75 18.41 7.88 -3.61
C THR A 75 18.66 9.34 -3.92
N THR A 76 19.88 9.63 -4.39
CA THR A 76 20.21 10.96 -4.91
C THR A 76 19.46 11.25 -6.20
N LEU A 77 19.17 12.52 -6.48
CA LEU A 77 18.44 12.95 -7.69
C LEU A 77 19.00 12.36 -8.98
N LYS A 78 20.33 12.20 -9.07
CA LYS A 78 21.02 11.65 -10.25
C LYS A 78 20.66 10.17 -10.50
N ASN A 79 20.50 9.37 -9.45
CA ASN A 79 20.30 7.92 -9.55
C ASN A 79 18.84 7.51 -9.36
N ARG A 80 17.94 8.45 -9.01
CA ARG A 80 16.53 8.18 -8.71
C ARG A 80 15.81 7.45 -9.85
N MET A 81 16.01 7.92 -11.09
CA MET A 81 15.35 7.32 -12.26
C MET A 81 15.82 5.88 -12.52
N ILE A 82 17.09 5.60 -12.29
CA ILE A 82 17.65 4.24 -12.44
C ILE A 82 17.04 3.30 -11.39
N MET A 83 16.95 3.74 -10.14
CA MET A 83 16.39 2.93 -9.06
C MET A 83 14.90 2.67 -9.24
N LEU A 84 14.12 3.66 -9.67
CA LEU A 84 12.72 3.47 -10.02
C LEU A 84 12.54 2.51 -11.19
N GLY A 85 13.42 2.57 -12.20
CA GLY A 85 13.45 1.62 -13.31
C GLY A 85 13.73 0.19 -12.86
N ILE A 86 14.70 -0.01 -11.96
CA ILE A 86 15.00 -1.32 -11.37
C ILE A 86 13.79 -1.84 -10.56
N ASN A 87 13.12 -0.97 -9.79
CA ASN A 87 11.91 -1.35 -9.04
C ASN A 87 10.77 -1.82 -9.96
N GLY A 88 10.68 -1.30 -11.18
CA GLY A 88 9.71 -1.73 -12.19
C GLY A 88 10.04 -3.06 -12.88
N THR A 89 11.28 -3.52 -12.83
CA THR A 89 11.75 -4.73 -13.56
C THR A 89 11.00 -6.02 -13.17
N PRO A 90 10.68 -6.30 -11.89
CA PRO A 90 9.90 -7.49 -11.51
C PRO A 90 8.50 -7.54 -12.15
N SER A 91 7.93 -6.39 -12.51
CA SER A 91 6.64 -6.30 -13.19
C SER A 91 6.67 -6.96 -14.57
N ILE A 92 7.79 -6.89 -15.27
CA ILE A 92 7.98 -7.55 -16.58
C ILE A 92 7.92 -9.07 -16.39
N ALA A 93 8.65 -9.60 -15.42
CA ALA A 93 8.66 -11.03 -15.11
C ALA A 93 7.27 -11.54 -14.70
N SER A 94 6.55 -10.78 -13.89
CA SER A 94 5.20 -11.15 -13.43
C SER A 94 4.17 -11.14 -14.56
N THR A 95 4.33 -10.29 -15.58
CA THR A 95 3.44 -10.25 -16.76
C THR A 95 3.51 -11.56 -17.56
N PHE A 96 4.67 -12.17 -17.66
CA PHE A 96 4.83 -13.45 -18.35
C PHE A 96 4.49 -14.66 -17.47
N ALA A 97 4.87 -14.62 -16.19
CA ALA A 97 4.63 -15.72 -15.26
C ALA A 97 3.18 -15.78 -14.75
N GLY A 98 2.54 -14.61 -14.59
CA GLY A 98 1.19 -14.48 -14.00
C GLY A 98 0.13 -15.35 -14.68
N PRO A 99 -0.06 -15.26 -16.00
CA PRO A 99 -1.05 -16.05 -16.71
C PRO A 99 -0.81 -17.56 -16.61
N ARG A 100 0.47 -17.99 -16.62
CA ARG A 100 0.84 -19.39 -16.46
C ARG A 100 0.47 -19.93 -15.09
N ILE A 101 0.82 -19.19 -14.04
CA ILE A 101 0.50 -19.53 -12.65
C ILE A 101 -1.02 -19.54 -12.45
N ALA A 102 -1.73 -18.51 -12.93
CA ALA A 102 -3.18 -18.43 -12.83
C ALA A 102 -3.89 -19.63 -13.49
N ASN A 103 -3.41 -20.06 -14.65
CA ASN A 103 -3.96 -21.21 -15.36
C ASN A 103 -3.74 -22.53 -14.61
N LEU A 104 -2.57 -22.72 -14.02
CA LEU A 104 -2.27 -23.88 -13.17
C LEU A 104 -3.19 -23.97 -11.95
N PHE A 105 -3.46 -22.84 -11.30
CA PHE A 105 -4.40 -22.79 -10.17
C PHE A 105 -5.85 -23.02 -10.63
N TYR A 106 -6.22 -22.52 -11.80
CA TYR A 106 -7.57 -22.71 -12.35
C TYR A 106 -7.87 -24.17 -12.70
N ILE A 107 -6.89 -24.89 -13.26
CA ILE A 107 -7.07 -26.29 -13.69
C ILE A 107 -6.99 -27.24 -12.50
N ASN A 108 -6.03 -27.06 -11.58
CA ASN A 108 -5.73 -28.03 -10.54
C ASN A 108 -6.37 -27.71 -9.18
N LEU A 109 -6.73 -26.45 -8.92
CA LEU A 109 -7.26 -25.99 -7.65
C LEU A 109 -8.37 -24.94 -7.85
N ASN A 110 -9.15 -24.67 -6.81
CA ASN A 110 -10.15 -23.60 -6.85
C ASN A 110 -9.48 -22.21 -6.76
N PHE A 111 -10.06 -21.20 -7.44
CA PHE A 111 -9.57 -19.81 -7.39
C PHE A 111 -9.43 -19.26 -5.96
N ARG A 112 -10.23 -19.74 -5.00
CA ARG A 112 -10.15 -19.35 -3.59
C ARG A 112 -8.82 -19.73 -2.95
N TRP A 113 -8.32 -20.92 -3.27
CA TRP A 113 -7.02 -21.38 -2.80
C TRP A 113 -5.86 -20.55 -3.35
N ALA A 114 -6.01 -20.05 -4.59
CA ALA A 114 -5.02 -19.15 -5.17
C ALA A 114 -4.88 -17.86 -4.35
N PHE A 115 -6.00 -17.21 -3.98
CA PHE A 115 -5.94 -16.00 -3.16
C PHE A 115 -5.44 -16.26 -1.74
N GLY A 116 -5.78 -17.41 -1.14
CA GLY A 116 -5.23 -17.85 0.14
C GLY A 116 -3.72 -18.04 0.09
N ALA A 117 -3.21 -18.73 -0.93
CA ALA A 117 -1.78 -18.92 -1.15
C ALA A 117 -1.05 -17.59 -1.35
N PHE A 118 -1.61 -16.65 -2.13
CA PHE A 118 -1.04 -15.32 -2.29
C PHE A 118 -1.04 -14.52 -0.98
N ALA A 119 -2.08 -14.63 -0.14
CA ALA A 119 -2.11 -13.98 1.17
C ALA A 119 -0.97 -14.49 2.06
N ILE A 120 -0.74 -15.81 2.13
CA ILE A 120 0.34 -16.41 2.91
C ILE A 120 1.70 -15.96 2.36
N MET A 121 1.87 -15.97 1.04
CA MET A 121 3.13 -15.60 0.39
C MET A 121 3.47 -14.12 0.63
N ILE A 122 2.51 -13.19 0.47
CA ILE A 122 2.71 -11.77 0.73
C ILE A 122 3.03 -11.53 2.21
N THR A 123 2.29 -12.14 3.12
CA THR A 123 2.54 -12.01 4.56
C THR A 123 3.92 -12.54 4.92
N GLY A 124 4.29 -13.73 4.41
CA GLY A 124 5.58 -14.35 4.68
C GLY A 124 6.77 -13.51 4.18
N THR A 125 6.68 -12.96 2.97
CA THR A 125 7.73 -12.09 2.41
C THR A 125 7.77 -10.71 3.06
N SER A 126 6.66 -10.24 3.59
CA SER A 126 6.59 -8.92 4.25
C SER A 126 7.17 -8.93 5.67
N ILE A 127 7.16 -10.06 6.37
CA ILE A 127 7.69 -10.18 7.73
C ILE A 127 9.15 -9.70 7.84
N PRO A 128 10.11 -10.22 7.04
CA PRO A 128 11.50 -9.76 7.11
C PRO A 128 11.65 -8.28 6.73
N VAL A 129 10.88 -7.80 5.74
CA VAL A 129 10.92 -6.39 5.32
C VAL A 129 10.47 -5.48 6.46
N VAL A 130 9.31 -5.80 7.06
CA VAL A 130 8.79 -5.07 8.22
C VAL A 130 9.76 -5.13 9.40
N GLY A 131 10.37 -6.29 9.66
CA GLY A 131 11.36 -6.46 10.71
C GLY A 131 12.56 -5.52 10.54
N VAL A 132 13.11 -5.43 9.33
CA VAL A 132 14.23 -4.52 9.02
C VAL A 132 13.78 -3.06 9.15
N MET A 133 12.61 -2.70 8.64
CA MET A 133 12.08 -1.33 8.72
C MET A 133 11.90 -0.88 10.17
N LEU A 134 11.26 -1.70 11.00
CA LEU A 134 11.07 -1.41 12.43
C LEU A 134 12.40 -1.35 13.19
N TYR A 135 13.35 -2.22 12.86
CA TYR A 135 14.70 -2.18 13.47
C TYR A 135 15.40 -0.85 13.13
N MET A 136 15.39 -0.44 11.86
CA MET A 136 16.01 0.81 11.42
C MET A 136 15.33 2.04 12.05
N GLN A 137 14.00 2.03 12.13
CA GLN A 137 13.24 3.10 12.79
C GLN A 137 13.59 3.21 14.28
N ARG A 138 13.65 2.08 15.00
CA ARG A 138 14.05 2.06 16.41
C ARG A 138 15.50 2.54 16.62
N ARG A 139 16.38 2.18 15.70
CA ARG A 139 17.78 2.64 15.72
C ARG A 139 17.86 4.15 15.48
N ALA A 140 17.12 4.69 14.51
CA ALA A 140 17.05 6.11 14.21
C ALA A 140 16.53 6.93 15.42
N HIS A 141 15.52 6.41 16.12
CA HIS A 141 15.04 7.01 17.37
C HIS A 141 16.10 7.01 18.48
N LYS A 142 16.89 5.92 18.62
CA LYS A 142 17.95 5.84 19.63
C LYS A 142 19.11 6.79 19.36
N VAL A 143 19.41 7.06 18.08
CA VAL A 143 20.50 7.97 17.66
C VAL A 143 20.05 9.44 17.67
N GLY A 144 18.76 9.72 17.96
CA GLY A 144 18.22 11.08 17.98
C GLY A 144 18.07 11.72 16.60
N ALA A 145 18.18 10.92 15.53
CA ALA A 145 18.03 11.40 14.15
C ALA A 145 16.58 11.71 13.77
N LEU A 146 15.61 11.20 14.53
CA LEU A 146 14.19 11.51 14.39
C LEU A 146 13.77 12.38 15.58
N GLU A 147 13.50 13.65 15.31
CA GLU A 147 12.86 14.52 16.30
C GLU A 147 11.51 13.91 16.69
N LYS A 148 11.32 13.76 18.00
CA LYS A 148 10.05 13.33 18.57
C LYS A 148 9.02 14.39 18.21
N ARG A 149 8.12 14.14 17.26
CA ARG A 149 7.01 15.05 16.98
C ARG A 149 6.18 15.20 18.25
N VAL A 150 6.47 16.21 19.05
CA VAL A 150 5.63 16.60 20.17
C VAL A 150 4.43 17.31 19.58
N SER A 151 3.34 16.58 19.39
CA SER A 151 2.08 17.17 19.00
C SER A 151 1.47 17.81 20.25
N GLU A 152 1.62 19.11 20.42
CA GLU A 152 0.93 19.91 21.46
C GLU A 152 -0.57 20.17 21.11
N ARG A 153 -1.07 19.50 20.04
CA ARG A 153 -2.44 19.74 19.53
C ARG A 153 -3.45 18.81 20.18
N THR A 154 -4.57 19.38 20.59
CA THR A 154 -5.74 18.63 21.07
C THR A 154 -6.32 17.78 19.93
N TRP A 155 -6.89 16.62 20.26
CA TRP A 155 -7.45 15.63 19.31
C TRP A 155 -8.37 16.29 18.24
N TRP A 156 -9.24 17.20 18.63
CA TRP A 156 -10.14 17.92 17.73
C TRP A 156 -9.41 18.88 16.78
N GLN A 157 -8.40 19.57 17.26
CA GLN A 157 -7.57 20.45 16.43
C GLN A 157 -6.76 19.65 15.40
N SER A 158 -6.34 18.45 15.75
CA SER A 158 -5.69 17.53 14.81
C SER A 158 -6.64 17.09 13.69
N ILE A 159 -7.87 16.70 14.03
CA ILE A 159 -8.89 16.28 13.04
C ILE A 159 -9.21 17.44 12.07
N ILE A 160 -9.47 18.62 12.58
CA ILE A 160 -9.81 19.79 11.74
C ILE A 160 -8.61 20.20 10.86
N HIS A 161 -7.40 20.21 11.43
CA HIS A 161 -6.18 20.50 10.67
C HIS A 161 -5.96 19.47 9.56
N TYR A 162 -6.13 18.20 9.85
CA TYR A 162 -6.04 17.13 8.85
C TYR A 162 -7.12 17.25 7.78
N PHE A 163 -8.35 17.63 8.14
CA PHE A 163 -9.44 17.82 7.18
C PHE A 163 -9.19 19.00 6.23
N ILE A 164 -8.60 20.08 6.73
CA ILE A 164 -8.23 21.26 5.92
C ILE A 164 -6.99 20.94 5.05
N GLU A 165 -5.98 20.26 5.60
CA GLU A 165 -4.75 19.91 4.91
C GLU A 165 -4.95 18.79 3.85
N PHE A 166 -6.00 17.99 4.02
CA PHE A 166 -6.42 16.99 3.04
C PHE A 166 -7.06 17.58 1.77
N ASP A 167 -7.27 18.92 1.72
CA ASP A 167 -8.04 19.50 0.62
C ASP A 167 -9.29 18.67 0.29
N GLY A 168 -10.09 18.36 1.32
CA GLY A 168 -11.27 17.50 1.21
C GLY A 168 -12.20 17.94 0.08
N ALA A 169 -12.21 19.23 -0.25
CA ALA A 169 -12.92 19.78 -1.39
C ALA A 169 -12.38 19.26 -2.73
N CYS A 170 -11.06 19.15 -2.88
CA CYS A 170 -10.42 18.65 -4.10
C CYS A 170 -10.67 17.14 -4.29
N PHE A 171 -10.61 16.38 -3.21
CA PHE A 171 -10.94 14.94 -3.22
C PHE A 171 -12.41 14.70 -3.59
N PHE A 172 -13.32 15.49 -3.01
CA PHE A 172 -14.75 15.41 -3.31
C PHE A 172 -15.04 15.79 -4.77
N TYR A 173 -14.36 16.81 -5.28
CA TYR A 173 -14.49 17.27 -6.66
C TYR A 173 -14.01 16.22 -7.66
N ILE A 174 -12.86 15.59 -7.42
CA ILE A 174 -12.31 14.52 -8.28
C ILE A 174 -13.21 13.27 -8.23
N THR A 175 -13.75 12.93 -7.05
CA THR A 175 -14.64 11.75 -6.91
C THR A 175 -16.02 11.96 -7.52
N CYS A 176 -16.53 13.22 -7.56
CA CYS A 176 -17.79 13.56 -8.21
C CYS A 176 -17.68 13.74 -9.73
N LEU A 177 -16.49 14.02 -10.26
CA LEU A 177 -16.26 14.24 -11.70
C LEU A 177 -15.99 12.91 -12.45
N ILE A 178 -15.84 11.81 -11.74
CA ILE A 178 -15.60 10.45 -12.25
C ILE A 178 -16.83 9.56 -12.03
#